data_5014aa539a78eaeacdb8ea659282e668
#
_entry.id   5014aa539a78eaeacdb8ea659282e668
#
_cell.length_a   1.000
_cell.length_b   1.000
_cell.length_c   1.000
_cell.angle_alpha   90.00
_cell.angle_beta   90.00
_cell.angle_gamma   90.00
#
_symmetry.space_group_name_H-M   'P 1'
#
loop_
_entity.id
_entity.type
_entity.pdbx_description
1 polymer ?
#
loop_
_entity_poly.entity_id
_entity_poly.type
_entity_poly.pdbx_seq_one_letter_code
_entity_poly.pdbx_strand_id
1 'polypeptide(L)'
;MLDAFSRAVVSADASTSCVSDLSALKAYIASGNRRLDAVNAIASNASCMVSDAVAGMICENQGLIQAGGNCYPNRRMAACLRDAEIILRYVTYALLAGDASVLDDRCLNGLKETYAALGVPTTSTIRAIQIMKAQAAAHIADTPSEARAGAKLRKMGTPVVEDRCASLVAEASSYFDRVIAALS
;
A
#
# COMPACT_ATOMS: atom_id res chain seq x y z
N MET A 1 -13.56 7.74 12.37
CA MET A 1 -12.41 7.72 11.46
C MET A 1 -12.73 8.64 10.30
N LEU A 2 -11.94 9.71 10.11
CA LEU A 2 -12.14 10.69 9.05
C LEU A 2 -11.06 10.42 7.99
N ASP A 3 -11.46 10.17 6.76
CA ASP A 3 -10.55 10.11 5.62
C ASP A 3 -9.96 11.49 5.28
N ALA A 4 -9.02 11.55 4.34
CA ALA A 4 -8.37 12.81 3.96
C ALA A 4 -9.39 13.87 3.50
N PHE A 5 -10.45 13.45 2.81
CA PHE A 5 -11.54 14.33 2.38
C PHE A 5 -12.31 14.87 3.57
N SER A 6 -12.78 14.00 4.47
CA SER A 6 -13.56 14.41 5.64
C SER A 6 -12.76 15.31 6.56
N ARG A 7 -11.45 15.08 6.73
CA ARG A 7 -10.57 15.99 7.51
C ARG A 7 -10.44 17.35 6.85
N ALA A 8 -10.27 17.40 5.53
CA ALA A 8 -10.19 18.66 4.80
C ALA A 8 -11.49 19.47 4.92
N VAL A 9 -12.65 18.79 4.85
CA VAL A 9 -13.98 19.44 5.03
C VAL A 9 -14.14 19.96 6.45
N VAL A 10 -13.82 19.16 7.48
CA VAL A 10 -13.92 19.58 8.89
C VAL A 10 -12.95 20.73 9.18
N SER A 11 -11.74 20.70 8.64
CA SER A 11 -10.76 21.76 8.79
C SER A 11 -11.21 23.04 8.11
N ALA A 12 -11.79 22.97 6.91
CA ALA A 12 -12.35 24.11 6.19
C ALA A 12 -13.54 24.74 6.92
N ASP A 13 -14.38 23.93 7.56
CA ASP A 13 -15.54 24.39 8.34
C ASP A 13 -15.11 25.07 9.67
N ALA A 14 -13.99 24.63 10.24
CA ALA A 14 -13.44 25.18 11.49
C ALA A 14 -12.58 26.44 11.32
N SER A 15 -12.10 26.75 10.10
CA SER A 15 -11.18 27.85 9.85
C SER A 15 -11.80 28.98 9.01
N THR A 16 -11.59 30.22 9.45
CA THR A 16 -11.94 31.42 8.66
C THR A 16 -10.97 31.66 7.48
N SER A 17 -9.87 30.91 7.37
CA SER A 17 -8.88 31.02 6.29
C SER A 17 -8.94 29.81 5.34
N CYS A 18 -9.98 29.76 4.55
CA CYS A 18 -10.37 28.64 3.70
C CYS A 18 -9.45 28.33 2.50
N VAL A 19 -8.44 29.17 2.19
CA VAL A 19 -7.74 29.09 0.90
C VAL A 19 -6.71 27.95 0.83
N SER A 20 -5.99 27.64 1.91
CA SER A 20 -4.99 26.58 1.95
C SER A 20 -5.64 25.19 1.90
N ASP A 21 -6.74 25.01 2.61
CA ASP A 21 -7.47 23.74 2.71
C ASP A 21 -8.19 23.41 1.41
N LEU A 22 -8.71 24.41 0.70
CA LEU A 22 -9.29 24.24 -0.64
C LEU A 22 -8.25 23.83 -1.69
N SER A 23 -7.01 24.29 -1.58
CA SER A 23 -5.94 23.88 -2.50
C SER A 23 -5.54 22.43 -2.28
N ALA A 24 -5.47 21.98 -1.03
CA ALA A 24 -5.20 20.57 -0.68
C ALA A 24 -6.34 19.65 -1.18
N LEU A 25 -7.59 20.08 -0.99
CA LEU A 25 -8.77 19.34 -1.49
C LEU A 25 -8.78 19.26 -3.02
N LYS A 26 -8.50 20.37 -3.72
CA LYS A 26 -8.38 20.38 -5.18
C LYS A 26 -7.26 19.46 -5.66
N ALA A 27 -6.10 19.45 -5.00
CA ALA A 27 -4.99 18.57 -5.30
C ALA A 27 -5.38 17.09 -5.09
N TYR A 28 -6.08 16.76 -4.02
CA TYR A 28 -6.59 15.42 -3.75
C TYR A 28 -7.57 14.97 -4.84
N ILE A 29 -8.57 15.77 -5.18
CA ILE A 29 -9.54 15.47 -6.24
C ILE A 29 -8.82 15.30 -7.59
N ALA A 30 -7.87 16.17 -7.91
CA ALA A 30 -7.09 16.09 -9.16
C ALA A 30 -6.20 14.83 -9.22
N SER A 31 -5.82 14.26 -8.08
CA SER A 31 -5.05 13.01 -8.00
C SER A 31 -5.95 11.76 -8.04
N GLY A 32 -7.27 11.90 -7.92
CA GLY A 32 -8.21 10.80 -7.70
C GLY A 32 -8.14 9.71 -8.79
N ASN A 33 -8.14 10.07 -10.06
CA ASN A 33 -8.04 9.12 -11.16
C ASN A 33 -6.73 8.32 -11.13
N ARG A 34 -5.62 8.98 -10.80
CA ARG A 34 -4.31 8.33 -10.69
C ARG A 34 -4.23 7.40 -9.50
N ARG A 35 -4.86 7.76 -8.37
CA ARG A 35 -4.99 6.87 -7.21
C ARG A 35 -5.80 5.63 -7.57
N LEU A 36 -6.91 5.80 -8.30
CA LEU A 36 -7.71 4.68 -8.79
C LEU A 36 -6.91 3.79 -9.74
N ASP A 37 -6.15 4.36 -10.68
CA ASP A 37 -5.31 3.59 -11.59
C ASP A 37 -4.21 2.82 -10.85
N ALA A 38 -3.54 3.46 -9.88
CA ALA A 38 -2.53 2.82 -9.04
C ALA A 38 -3.14 1.68 -8.20
N VAL A 39 -4.29 1.90 -7.58
CA VAL A 39 -5.02 0.88 -6.81
C VAL A 39 -5.46 -0.28 -7.70
N ASN A 40 -5.97 0.00 -8.91
CA ASN A 40 -6.36 -1.03 -9.87
C ASN A 40 -5.16 -1.84 -10.35
N ALA A 41 -4.00 -1.20 -10.57
CA ALA A 41 -2.77 -1.90 -10.95
C ALA A 41 -2.31 -2.88 -9.87
N ILE A 42 -2.35 -2.46 -8.59
CA ILE A 42 -2.04 -3.34 -7.46
C ILE A 42 -3.10 -4.44 -7.31
N ALA A 43 -4.38 -4.09 -7.32
CA ALA A 43 -5.47 -5.03 -7.08
C ALA A 43 -5.55 -6.12 -8.15
N SER A 44 -5.34 -5.77 -9.42
CA SER A 44 -5.32 -6.73 -10.53
C SER A 44 -4.17 -7.72 -10.45
N ASN A 45 -3.07 -7.38 -9.78
CA ASN A 45 -1.89 -8.20 -9.63
C ASN A 45 -1.72 -8.76 -8.20
N ALA A 46 -2.67 -8.51 -7.29
CA ALA A 46 -2.54 -8.80 -5.86
C ALA A 46 -2.18 -10.27 -5.58
N SER A 47 -2.84 -11.21 -6.26
CA SER A 47 -2.56 -12.65 -6.07
C SER A 47 -1.14 -13.04 -6.48
N CYS A 48 -0.64 -12.51 -7.60
CA CYS A 48 0.73 -12.73 -8.04
C CYS A 48 1.73 -12.11 -7.06
N MET A 49 1.51 -10.86 -6.68
CA MET A 49 2.37 -10.13 -5.74
C MET A 49 2.50 -10.85 -4.40
N VAL A 50 1.39 -11.34 -3.85
CA VAL A 50 1.37 -12.08 -2.59
C VAL A 50 2.09 -13.42 -2.74
N SER A 51 1.81 -14.15 -3.81
CA SER A 51 2.45 -15.46 -4.07
C SER A 51 3.95 -15.33 -4.23
N ASP A 52 4.41 -14.35 -5.00
CA ASP A 52 5.83 -14.08 -5.25
C ASP A 52 6.54 -13.61 -3.97
N ALA A 53 5.90 -12.77 -3.16
CA ALA A 53 6.45 -12.31 -1.89
C ALA A 53 6.64 -13.45 -0.89
N VAL A 54 5.64 -14.32 -0.76
CA VAL A 54 5.71 -15.49 0.13
C VAL A 54 6.72 -16.51 -0.42
N ALA A 55 6.76 -16.74 -1.72
CA ALA A 55 7.76 -17.61 -2.35
C ALA A 55 9.18 -17.07 -2.13
N GLY A 56 9.41 -15.77 -2.31
CA GLY A 56 10.70 -15.13 -2.06
C GLY A 56 11.15 -15.27 -0.60
N MET A 57 10.25 -15.01 0.35
CA MET A 57 10.49 -15.23 1.76
C MET A 57 10.89 -16.67 2.09
N ILE A 58 10.22 -17.67 1.49
CA ILE A 58 10.50 -19.09 1.68
C ILE A 58 11.85 -19.47 1.06
N CYS A 59 12.17 -18.94 -0.12
CA CYS A 59 13.46 -19.18 -0.77
C CYS A 59 14.62 -18.70 0.10
N GLU A 60 14.46 -17.61 0.81
CA GLU A 60 15.47 -17.09 1.74
C GLU A 60 15.51 -17.87 3.08
N ASN A 61 14.39 -18.43 3.52
CA ASN A 61 14.28 -19.21 4.75
C ASN A 61 13.50 -20.50 4.54
N GLN A 62 14.16 -21.52 4.00
CA GLN A 62 13.56 -22.83 3.72
C GLN A 62 13.09 -23.57 4.98
N GLY A 63 13.56 -23.20 6.16
CA GLY A 63 13.10 -23.76 7.44
C GLY A 63 11.60 -23.54 7.70
N LEU A 64 10.99 -22.53 7.04
CA LEU A 64 9.56 -22.24 7.19
C LEU A 64 8.66 -23.37 6.67
N ILE A 65 9.07 -24.12 5.67
CA ILE A 65 8.31 -25.20 5.04
C ILE A 65 8.74 -26.61 5.50
N GLN A 66 9.75 -26.70 6.36
CA GLN A 66 10.16 -27.97 6.95
C GLN A 66 9.20 -28.40 8.07
N ALA A 67 9.25 -29.66 8.47
CA ALA A 67 8.46 -30.18 9.58
C ALA A 67 8.69 -29.31 10.85
N GLY A 68 7.61 -28.74 11.40
CA GLY A 68 7.66 -27.81 12.53
C GLY A 68 7.77 -26.33 12.13
N GLY A 69 8.03 -26.00 10.87
CA GLY A 69 8.10 -24.63 10.37
C GLY A 69 6.74 -23.93 10.35
N ASN A 70 6.76 -22.59 10.30
CA ASN A 70 5.55 -21.79 10.41
C ASN A 70 4.67 -21.80 9.16
N CYS A 71 5.21 -22.18 7.99
CA CYS A 71 4.45 -22.37 6.75
C CYS A 71 4.18 -23.86 6.47
N TYR A 72 4.50 -24.78 7.38
CA TYR A 72 4.16 -26.18 7.34
C TYR A 72 3.04 -26.46 8.34
N PRO A 73 1.93 -27.10 8.02
CA PRO A 73 1.44 -27.65 6.75
C PRO A 73 0.63 -26.63 5.91
N ASN A 74 -0.08 -27.12 4.86
CA ASN A 74 -0.85 -26.27 3.92
C ASN A 74 -1.79 -25.26 4.59
N ARG A 75 -2.39 -25.59 5.71
CA ARG A 75 -3.25 -24.68 6.47
C ARG A 75 -2.50 -23.42 6.94
N ARG A 76 -1.25 -23.59 7.40
CA ARG A 76 -0.41 -22.45 7.82
C ARG A 76 0.08 -21.66 6.62
N MET A 77 0.40 -22.33 5.52
CA MET A 77 0.73 -21.66 4.26
C MET A 77 -0.44 -20.81 3.76
N ALA A 78 -1.65 -21.34 3.75
CA ALA A 78 -2.85 -20.61 3.37
C ALA A 78 -3.12 -19.41 4.30
N ALA A 79 -2.84 -19.54 5.60
CA ALA A 79 -2.93 -18.41 6.54
C ALA A 79 -1.90 -17.34 6.22
N CYS A 80 -0.65 -17.70 5.93
CA CYS A 80 0.42 -16.77 5.56
C CYS A 80 0.06 -15.96 4.28
N LEU A 81 -0.44 -16.65 3.25
CA LEU A 81 -0.89 -16.00 2.01
C LEU A 81 -2.06 -15.04 2.27
N ARG A 82 -3.06 -15.48 3.04
CA ARG A 82 -4.21 -14.66 3.41
C ARG A 82 -3.80 -13.42 4.20
N ASP A 83 -2.90 -13.55 5.16
CA ASP A 83 -2.45 -12.44 5.99
C ASP A 83 -1.67 -11.42 5.15
N ALA A 84 -0.82 -11.86 4.24
CA ALA A 84 -0.13 -11.00 3.27
C ALA A 84 -1.13 -10.27 2.35
N GLU A 85 -2.18 -10.96 1.87
CA GLU A 85 -3.25 -10.36 1.07
C GLU A 85 -4.03 -9.31 1.86
N ILE A 86 -4.33 -9.57 3.12
CA ILE A 86 -5.02 -8.61 4.00
C ILE A 86 -4.16 -7.34 4.17
N ILE A 87 -2.87 -7.47 4.45
CA ILE A 87 -1.95 -6.34 4.56
C ILE A 87 -1.96 -5.52 3.26
N LEU A 88 -1.78 -6.19 2.11
CA LEU A 88 -1.79 -5.52 0.80
C LEU A 88 -3.10 -4.76 0.56
N ARG A 89 -4.23 -5.36 0.91
CA ARG A 89 -5.57 -4.75 0.80
C ARG A 89 -5.70 -3.50 1.65
N TYR A 90 -5.23 -3.49 2.89
CA TYR A 90 -5.29 -2.30 3.72
C TYR A 90 -4.33 -1.20 3.28
N VAL A 91 -3.18 -1.55 2.71
CA VAL A 91 -2.28 -0.59 2.06
C VAL A 91 -2.97 0.05 0.84
N THR A 92 -3.69 -0.72 0.02
CA THR A 92 -4.45 -0.16 -1.12
C THR A 92 -5.60 0.74 -0.66
N TYR A 93 -6.27 0.41 0.45
CA TYR A 93 -7.28 1.29 1.03
C TYR A 93 -6.68 2.60 1.54
N ALA A 94 -5.53 2.56 2.21
CA ALA A 94 -4.81 3.75 2.64
C ALA A 94 -4.38 4.61 1.45
N LEU A 95 -3.88 3.99 0.38
CA LEU A 95 -3.48 4.68 -0.85
C LEU A 95 -4.68 5.36 -1.52
N LEU A 96 -5.83 4.69 -1.59
CA LEU A 96 -7.05 5.27 -2.16
C LEU A 96 -7.58 6.44 -1.32
N ALA A 97 -7.61 6.27 0.00
CA ALA A 97 -8.07 7.30 0.94
C ALA A 97 -7.08 8.47 1.08
N GLY A 98 -5.81 8.30 0.70
CA GLY A 98 -4.75 9.28 0.95
C GLY A 98 -4.43 9.45 2.43
N ASP A 99 -4.73 8.43 3.25
CA ASP A 99 -4.59 8.47 4.69
C ASP A 99 -4.30 7.10 5.30
N ALA A 100 -3.37 7.06 6.26
CA ALA A 100 -2.96 5.83 6.94
C ALA A 100 -3.93 5.35 8.03
N SER A 101 -4.92 6.14 8.44
CA SER A 101 -5.77 5.83 9.59
C SER A 101 -6.50 4.49 9.45
N VAL A 102 -6.96 4.14 8.25
CA VAL A 102 -7.60 2.83 7.99
C VAL A 102 -6.62 1.69 8.19
N LEU A 103 -5.37 1.85 7.76
CA LEU A 103 -4.30 0.87 7.94
C LEU A 103 -3.97 0.71 9.43
N ASP A 104 -3.78 1.82 10.15
CA ASP A 104 -3.40 1.80 11.56
C ASP A 104 -4.48 1.15 12.43
N ASP A 105 -5.72 1.61 12.30
CA ASP A 105 -6.80 1.19 13.19
C ASP A 105 -7.34 -0.21 12.89
N ARG A 106 -7.32 -0.63 11.63
CA ARG A 106 -7.96 -1.88 11.19
C ARG A 106 -6.98 -3.02 10.92
N CYS A 107 -5.72 -2.71 10.61
CA CYS A 107 -4.72 -3.72 10.28
C CYS A 107 -3.59 -3.78 11.32
N LEU A 108 -3.01 -2.65 11.70
CA LEU A 108 -1.81 -2.63 12.54
C LEU A 108 -2.10 -2.71 14.02
N ASN A 109 -3.28 -2.26 14.45
CA ASN A 109 -3.66 -2.30 15.86
C ASN A 109 -3.73 -3.75 16.37
N GLY A 110 -2.83 -4.10 17.27
CA GLY A 110 -2.73 -5.44 17.86
C GLY A 110 -2.11 -6.50 16.94
N LEU A 111 -1.56 -6.13 15.78
CA LEU A 111 -0.97 -7.09 14.84
C LEU A 111 0.28 -7.76 15.42
N LYS A 112 1.16 -6.99 16.03
CA LYS A 112 2.41 -7.49 16.63
C LYS A 112 2.12 -8.46 17.78
N GLU A 113 1.20 -8.10 18.66
CA GLU A 113 0.77 -8.93 19.79
C GLU A 113 0.11 -10.23 19.30
N THR A 114 -0.70 -10.14 18.25
CA THR A 114 -1.33 -11.32 17.64
C THR A 114 -0.27 -12.25 17.04
N TYR A 115 0.71 -11.71 16.34
CA TYR A 115 1.79 -12.52 15.75
C TYR A 115 2.70 -13.13 16.83
N ALA A 116 3.00 -12.38 17.90
CA ALA A 116 3.73 -12.91 19.03
C ALA A 116 2.99 -14.06 19.72
N ALA A 117 1.68 -13.90 19.93
CA ALA A 117 0.84 -14.95 20.55
C ALA A 117 0.73 -16.22 19.69
N LEU A 118 0.73 -16.07 18.36
CA LEU A 118 0.67 -17.17 17.40
C LEU A 118 2.04 -17.77 17.05
N GLY A 119 3.13 -17.16 17.53
CA GLY A 119 4.50 -17.57 17.20
C GLY A 119 4.88 -17.35 15.74
N VAL A 120 4.29 -16.33 15.08
CA VAL A 120 4.62 -15.97 13.69
C VAL A 120 5.96 -15.22 13.67
N PRO A 121 6.95 -15.63 12.83
CA PRO A 121 8.24 -14.96 12.76
C PRO A 121 8.11 -13.62 12.04
N THR A 122 8.16 -12.52 12.80
CA THR A 122 7.99 -11.16 12.26
C THR A 122 9.07 -10.81 11.23
N THR A 123 10.30 -11.29 11.40
CA THR A 123 11.40 -11.08 10.45
C THR A 123 11.09 -11.59 9.04
N SER A 124 10.54 -12.80 8.95
CA SER A 124 10.14 -13.39 7.66
C SER A 124 8.95 -12.64 7.06
N THR A 125 7.98 -12.23 7.89
CA THR A 125 6.84 -11.43 7.44
C THR A 125 7.30 -10.06 6.92
N ILE A 126 8.20 -9.38 7.63
CA ILE A 126 8.79 -8.10 7.19
C ILE A 126 9.45 -8.29 5.81
N ARG A 127 10.15 -9.39 5.60
CA ARG A 127 10.76 -9.68 4.29
C ARG A 127 9.73 -9.80 3.16
N ALA A 128 8.64 -10.54 3.38
CA ALA A 128 7.55 -10.61 2.41
C ALA A 128 6.94 -9.23 2.12
N ILE A 129 6.75 -8.39 3.14
CA ILE A 129 6.25 -7.03 2.98
C ILE A 129 7.21 -6.16 2.16
N GLN A 130 8.53 -6.30 2.35
CA GLN A 130 9.53 -5.58 1.54
C GLN A 130 9.46 -5.97 0.06
N ILE A 131 9.24 -7.25 -0.24
CA ILE A 131 9.07 -7.73 -1.62
C ILE A 131 7.78 -7.16 -2.21
N MET A 132 6.65 -7.19 -1.49
CA MET A 132 5.39 -6.58 -1.93
C MET A 132 5.53 -5.07 -2.17
N LYS A 133 6.27 -4.36 -1.30
CA LYS A 133 6.57 -2.93 -1.46
C LYS A 133 7.27 -2.66 -2.80
N ALA A 134 8.30 -3.43 -3.12
CA ALA A 134 9.04 -3.26 -4.39
C ALA A 134 8.15 -3.53 -5.61
N GLN A 135 7.33 -4.58 -5.55
CA GLN A 135 6.38 -4.91 -6.61
C GLN A 135 5.29 -3.84 -6.78
N ALA A 136 4.73 -3.35 -5.67
CA ALA A 136 3.73 -2.27 -5.70
C ALA A 136 4.30 -0.99 -6.34
N ALA A 137 5.52 -0.62 -5.98
CA ALA A 137 6.22 0.51 -6.59
C ALA A 137 6.38 0.34 -8.10
N ALA A 138 6.76 -0.86 -8.56
CA ALA A 138 6.88 -1.17 -9.98
C ALA A 138 5.52 -1.08 -10.71
N HIS A 139 4.46 -1.66 -10.14
CA HIS A 139 3.13 -1.60 -10.74
C HIS A 139 2.54 -0.19 -10.80
N ILE A 140 2.79 0.65 -9.80
CA ILE A 140 2.36 2.06 -9.82
C ILE A 140 3.13 2.85 -10.89
N ALA A 141 4.43 2.61 -11.02
CA ALA A 141 5.27 3.28 -12.02
C ALA A 141 4.90 2.90 -13.46
N ASP A 142 4.42 1.67 -13.68
CA ASP A 142 4.14 1.09 -15.00
C ASP A 142 2.66 1.28 -15.45
N THR A 143 1.88 2.12 -14.76
CA THR A 143 0.45 2.31 -15.06
C THR A 143 0.24 2.95 -16.45
N PRO A 144 -0.46 2.26 -17.40
CA PRO A 144 -0.55 2.68 -18.80
C PRO A 144 -1.37 3.96 -19.04
N SER A 145 -2.20 4.36 -18.07
CA SER A 145 -3.08 5.54 -18.18
C SER A 145 -2.31 6.84 -18.33
N GLU A 146 -1.15 6.95 -17.67
CA GLU A 146 -0.32 8.15 -17.75
C GLU A 146 0.47 8.24 -19.05
N ALA A 147 0.88 7.12 -19.64
CA ALA A 147 1.52 7.11 -20.95
C ALA A 147 0.60 7.66 -22.04
N ARG A 148 -0.71 7.38 -21.98
CA ARG A 148 -1.70 7.90 -22.94
C ARG A 148 -2.09 9.35 -22.66
N ALA A 149 -2.29 9.73 -21.42
CA ALA A 149 -2.59 11.10 -21.02
C ALA A 149 -1.36 12.01 -21.26
N GLY A 150 -0.16 11.55 -20.93
CA GLY A 150 1.09 12.27 -21.14
C GLY A 150 1.43 12.50 -22.62
N ALA A 151 1.13 11.53 -23.51
CA ALA A 151 1.32 11.71 -24.95
C ALA A 151 0.38 12.77 -25.55
N LYS A 152 -0.81 12.94 -24.99
CA LYS A 152 -1.79 13.95 -25.43
C LYS A 152 -1.49 15.33 -24.85
N LEU A 153 -0.99 15.41 -23.61
CA LEU A 153 -0.59 16.67 -22.95
C LEU A 153 0.78 17.18 -23.43
N ARG A 154 1.70 16.28 -23.80
CA ARG A 154 3.01 16.69 -24.40
C ARG A 154 2.86 17.54 -25.66
N LYS A 155 1.76 17.35 -26.41
CA LYS A 155 1.43 18.20 -27.55
C LYS A 155 0.98 19.63 -27.16
N MET A 156 0.64 19.86 -25.89
CA MET A 156 0.18 21.15 -25.36
C MET A 156 1.22 21.88 -24.48
N GLY A 157 2.46 21.40 -24.43
CA GLY A 157 3.58 22.16 -23.84
C GLY A 157 3.61 22.27 -22.33
N THR A 158 2.94 21.39 -21.57
CA THR A 158 3.01 21.39 -20.10
C THR A 158 3.91 20.26 -19.58
N PRO A 159 5.05 20.57 -18.90
CA PRO A 159 5.95 19.57 -18.34
C PRO A 159 5.52 19.22 -16.91
N VAL A 160 4.68 18.22 -16.68
CA VAL A 160 4.24 17.90 -15.30
C VAL A 160 4.02 16.40 -15.03
N VAL A 161 4.41 15.50 -15.91
CA VAL A 161 3.95 14.09 -15.80
C VAL A 161 4.91 13.18 -15.04
N GLU A 162 6.21 13.43 -15.03
CA GLU A 162 7.20 12.52 -14.39
C GLU A 162 7.21 12.59 -12.85
N ASP A 163 6.89 13.74 -12.27
CA ASP A 163 7.02 13.96 -10.82
C ASP A 163 5.85 13.39 -9.98
N ARG A 164 4.74 13.05 -10.61
CA ARG A 164 3.49 12.69 -9.92
C ARG A 164 3.32 11.20 -9.67
N CYS A 165 3.92 10.34 -10.48
CA CYS A 165 4.01 8.90 -10.18
C CYS A 165 4.99 8.68 -9.03
N ALA A 166 6.10 9.41 -8.98
CA ALA A 166 7.07 9.34 -7.90
C ALA A 166 6.43 9.65 -6.54
N SER A 167 5.49 10.62 -6.47
CA SER A 167 4.79 10.95 -5.23
C SER A 167 3.86 9.83 -4.76
N LEU A 168 3.13 9.17 -5.67
CA LEU A 168 2.27 8.03 -5.32
C LEU A 168 3.08 6.79 -4.94
N VAL A 169 4.21 6.55 -5.62
CA VAL A 169 5.15 5.48 -5.25
C VAL A 169 5.73 5.73 -3.86
N ALA A 170 6.13 6.96 -3.57
CA ALA A 170 6.63 7.34 -2.24
C ALA A 170 5.55 7.20 -1.16
N GLU A 171 4.33 7.61 -1.46
CA GLU A 171 3.19 7.48 -0.55
C GLU A 171 2.87 6.00 -0.27
N ALA A 172 2.73 5.16 -1.29
CA ALA A 172 2.52 3.73 -1.14
C ALA A 172 3.66 3.08 -0.35
N SER A 173 4.91 3.44 -0.66
CA SER A 173 6.08 2.96 0.06
C SER A 173 6.04 3.32 1.54
N SER A 174 5.57 4.52 1.89
CA SER A 174 5.44 4.96 3.28
C SER A 174 4.42 4.11 4.07
N TYR A 175 3.34 3.67 3.43
CA TYR A 175 2.36 2.78 4.06
C TYR A 175 2.94 1.38 4.33
N PHE A 176 3.73 0.83 3.40
CA PHE A 176 4.46 -0.42 3.66
C PHE A 176 5.49 -0.26 4.78
N ASP A 177 6.23 0.85 4.82
CA ASP A 177 7.20 1.12 5.89
C ASP A 177 6.51 1.24 7.26
N ARG A 178 5.30 1.75 7.29
CA ARG A 178 4.47 1.80 8.50
C ARG A 178 4.10 0.39 9.00
N VAL A 179 3.76 -0.52 8.10
CA VAL A 179 3.53 -1.94 8.45
C VAL A 179 4.81 -2.58 8.99
N ILE A 180 5.95 -2.34 8.33
CA ILE A 180 7.25 -2.87 8.76
C ILE A 180 7.59 -2.35 10.17
N ALA A 181 7.42 -1.04 10.41
CA ALA A 181 7.66 -0.44 11.71
C ALA A 181 6.76 -1.01 12.82
N ALA A 182 5.50 -1.32 12.51
CA ALA A 182 4.57 -1.91 13.46
C ALA A 182 4.95 -3.35 13.85
N LEU A 183 5.66 -4.09 12.97
CA LEU A 183 6.10 -5.47 13.20
C LEU A 183 7.51 -5.57 13.81
N SER A 184 8.29 -4.49 13.72
CA SER A 184 9.65 -4.43 14.27
C SER A 184 9.62 -4.18 15.78
#